data_eb919278cada63e760b3daed29e91bff
#
_entry.id   eb919278cada63e760b3daed29e91bff
#
_cell.length_a   1.000
_cell.length_b   1.000
_cell.length_c   1.000
_cell.angle_alpha   90.00
_cell.angle_beta   90.00
_cell.angle_gamma   90.00
#
_symmetry.space_group_name_H-M   'P 1'
#
loop_
_entity.id
_entity.type
_entity.pdbx_description
1 polymer ?
#
loop_
_entity_poly.entity_id
_entity_poly.type
_entity_poly.pdbx_seq_one_letter_code
_entity_poly.pdbx_strand_id
1 'polypeptide(L)'
;MQRLRPWQLFAVCVLTWSTTWHAITYQVGVASPEFGVAMRFGLAGLCVLAWRAWLGERLRFSLREHAWLALQGVFLYGVSYICVYHAERHLPSGLVAVGYSASPLVAGIGAAWLFGTAMSMRFIAGGLMGLAGVALIFWPEFGKAHVGQATTLGALFTVGSVLLSTVGSLAASRNRGRGLPMWPSLGYGMVYGAATCMAVVLASGQAIVWPTVVSWWVALLYLALAGSVLTFACYLTLLDRLGAGPAGTIGVMTPLLALVVSMAFENYRPDALAGLGVLLAIAGNVLMLKPATPVKTAVAVE
;
A
#
# COMPACT_ATOMS: atom_id res chain seq x y z
N MET A 1 9.55 -19.01 -8.64
CA MET A 1 8.14 -18.60 -8.68
C MET A 1 7.35 -19.23 -9.82
N GLN A 2 7.93 -19.54 -10.96
CA GLN A 2 7.23 -20.15 -12.09
C GLN A 2 6.51 -21.49 -11.76
N ARG A 3 6.95 -22.24 -10.77
CA ARG A 3 6.36 -23.53 -10.34
C ARG A 3 5.20 -23.40 -9.34
N LEU A 4 5.01 -22.23 -8.72
CA LEU A 4 3.92 -22.03 -7.76
C LEU A 4 2.58 -21.86 -8.49
N ARG A 5 1.52 -22.46 -7.92
CA ARG A 5 0.14 -22.32 -8.42
C ARG A 5 -0.39 -20.91 -8.08
N PRO A 6 -1.31 -20.34 -8.88
CA PRO A 6 -1.84 -19.00 -8.63
C PRO A 6 -2.39 -18.81 -7.21
N TRP A 7 -3.09 -19.78 -6.64
CA TRP A 7 -3.62 -19.68 -5.30
C TRP A 7 -2.52 -19.61 -4.22
N GLN A 8 -1.34 -20.23 -4.44
CA GLN A 8 -0.20 -20.13 -3.53
C GLN A 8 0.41 -18.73 -3.56
N LEU A 9 0.58 -18.16 -4.75
CA LEU A 9 1.03 -16.77 -4.91
C LEU A 9 0.05 -15.80 -4.24
N PHE A 10 -1.25 -16.01 -4.42
CA PHE A 10 -2.30 -15.23 -3.77
C PHE A 10 -2.23 -15.32 -2.25
N ALA A 11 -2.14 -16.53 -1.70
CA ALA A 11 -2.04 -16.75 -0.27
C ALA A 11 -0.80 -16.06 0.33
N VAL A 12 0.36 -16.18 -0.33
CA VAL A 12 1.59 -15.47 0.11
C VAL A 12 1.35 -13.97 0.15
N CYS A 13 0.75 -13.39 -0.89
CA CYS A 13 0.48 -11.94 -0.92
C CYS A 13 -0.45 -11.51 0.22
N VAL A 14 -1.59 -12.19 0.37
CA VAL A 14 -2.59 -11.83 1.38
C VAL A 14 -2.02 -12.00 2.80
N LEU A 15 -1.45 -13.15 3.12
CA LEU A 15 -0.90 -13.43 4.44
C LEU A 15 0.24 -12.47 4.80
N THR A 16 1.18 -12.27 3.87
CA THR A 16 2.33 -11.41 4.16
C THR A 16 1.91 -9.95 4.29
N TRP A 17 1.18 -9.40 3.32
CA TRP A 17 0.79 -7.98 3.42
C TRP A 17 -0.14 -7.69 4.59
N SER A 18 -1.01 -8.63 4.97
CA SER A 18 -1.87 -8.43 6.14
C SER A 18 -1.08 -8.36 7.44
N THR A 19 -0.03 -9.16 7.57
CA THR A 19 0.82 -9.18 8.77
C THR A 19 1.90 -8.11 8.76
N THR A 20 2.22 -7.49 7.60
CA THR A 20 3.17 -6.36 7.55
C THR A 20 2.67 -5.15 8.33
N TRP A 21 1.38 -4.90 8.39
CA TRP A 21 0.81 -3.82 9.21
C TRP A 21 1.16 -4.02 10.69
N HIS A 22 0.89 -5.19 11.21
CA HIS A 22 1.27 -5.52 12.59
C HIS A 22 2.81 -5.52 12.81
N ALA A 23 3.59 -5.95 11.82
CA ALA A 23 5.05 -5.94 11.94
C ALA A 23 5.64 -4.53 12.06
N ILE A 24 4.97 -3.49 11.54
CA ILE A 24 5.37 -2.09 11.69
C ILE A 24 5.28 -1.67 13.16
N THR A 25 4.33 -2.20 13.95
CA THR A 25 4.17 -1.85 15.37
C THR A 25 5.43 -2.15 16.20
N TYR A 26 6.23 -3.16 15.83
CA TYR A 26 7.52 -3.45 16.47
C TYR A 26 8.60 -2.42 16.16
N GLN A 27 8.42 -1.60 15.15
CA GLN A 27 9.35 -0.52 14.78
C GLN A 27 8.93 0.83 15.34
N VAL A 28 7.61 1.03 15.45
CA VAL A 28 7.02 2.28 15.97
C VAL A 28 7.33 2.45 17.45
N GLY A 29 7.84 3.63 17.83
CA GLY A 29 8.21 3.92 19.22
C GLY A 29 9.64 3.53 19.62
N VAL A 30 10.35 2.74 18.80
CA VAL A 30 11.76 2.36 19.07
C VAL A 30 12.72 3.28 18.30
N ALA A 31 12.41 3.58 17.04
CA ALA A 31 13.14 4.54 16.22
C ALA A 31 12.15 5.52 15.56
N SER A 32 12.68 6.58 14.93
CA SER A 32 11.79 7.47 14.18
C SER A 32 11.13 6.74 13.02
N PRO A 33 9.87 7.06 12.68
CA PRO A 33 9.17 6.51 11.52
C PRO A 33 9.98 6.62 10.24
N GLU A 34 10.59 7.77 10.01
CA GLU A 34 11.38 8.07 8.84
C GLU A 34 12.59 7.14 8.72
N PHE A 35 13.27 6.87 9.84
CA PHE A 35 14.40 5.94 9.87
C PHE A 35 13.96 4.50 9.59
N GLY A 36 12.86 4.05 10.21
CA GLY A 36 12.29 2.72 9.95
C GLY A 36 11.94 2.50 8.48
N VAL A 37 11.27 3.48 7.86
CA VAL A 37 10.90 3.45 6.44
C VAL A 37 12.15 3.48 5.54
N ALA A 38 13.14 4.34 5.86
CA ALA A 38 14.39 4.42 5.11
C ALA A 38 15.15 3.07 5.11
N MET A 39 15.28 2.44 6.27
CA MET A 39 15.94 1.13 6.40
C MET A 39 15.18 0.05 5.66
N ARG A 40 13.85 -0.01 5.78
CA ARG A 40 12.99 -1.00 5.12
C ARG A 40 13.12 -0.94 3.59
N PHE A 41 12.86 0.21 3.02
CA PHE A 41 12.84 0.34 1.55
C PHE A 41 14.25 0.48 0.96
N GLY A 42 15.23 0.98 1.73
CA GLY A 42 16.63 0.95 1.34
C GLY A 42 17.12 -0.48 1.15
N LEU A 43 16.91 -1.34 2.16
CA LEU A 43 17.27 -2.75 2.08
C LEU A 43 16.51 -3.47 0.95
N ALA A 44 15.20 -3.30 0.86
CA ALA A 44 14.39 -3.95 -0.17
C ALA A 44 14.78 -3.50 -1.59
N GLY A 45 14.95 -2.19 -1.81
CA GLY A 45 15.31 -1.64 -3.11
C GLY A 45 16.69 -2.08 -3.56
N LEU A 46 17.68 -2.08 -2.66
CA LEU A 46 19.02 -2.56 -2.95
C LEU A 46 19.04 -4.07 -3.27
N CYS A 47 18.28 -4.89 -2.52
CA CYS A 47 18.11 -6.31 -2.81
C CYS A 47 17.51 -6.54 -4.21
N VAL A 48 16.47 -5.80 -4.58
CA VAL A 48 15.84 -5.91 -5.91
C VAL A 48 16.84 -5.50 -7.00
N LEU A 49 17.51 -4.36 -6.86
CA LEU A 49 18.47 -3.89 -7.88
C LEU A 49 19.66 -4.82 -7.99
N ALA A 50 20.23 -5.30 -6.88
CA ALA A 50 21.33 -6.27 -6.88
C ALA A 50 20.91 -7.58 -7.56
N TRP A 51 19.72 -8.09 -7.27
CA TRP A 51 19.17 -9.27 -7.91
C TRP A 51 19.01 -9.09 -9.42
N ARG A 52 18.47 -7.94 -9.87
CA ARG A 52 18.29 -7.66 -11.32
C ARG A 52 19.62 -7.42 -12.03
N ALA A 53 20.59 -6.77 -11.35
CA ALA A 53 21.96 -6.64 -11.86
C ALA A 53 22.62 -8.01 -12.07
N TRP A 54 22.47 -8.92 -11.09
CA TRP A 54 23.00 -10.29 -11.18
C TRP A 54 22.39 -11.09 -12.34
N LEU A 55 21.12 -10.84 -12.68
CA LEU A 55 20.45 -11.42 -13.85
C LEU A 55 20.83 -10.76 -15.18
N GLY A 56 21.76 -9.79 -15.18
CA GLY A 56 22.22 -9.09 -16.37
C GLY A 56 21.22 -8.09 -16.96
N GLU A 57 20.20 -7.69 -16.21
CA GLU A 57 19.24 -6.71 -16.71
C GLU A 57 19.85 -5.32 -16.78
N ARG A 58 19.40 -4.57 -17.79
CA ARG A 58 19.81 -3.18 -17.95
C ARG A 58 19.21 -2.32 -16.84
N LEU A 59 20.06 -1.73 -16.00
CA LEU A 59 19.70 -0.79 -14.94
C LEU A 59 20.01 0.68 -15.30
N ARG A 60 20.40 0.97 -16.53
CA ARG A 60 20.73 2.33 -16.97
C ARG A 60 19.49 3.00 -17.56
N PHE A 61 19.11 4.12 -16.97
CA PHE A 61 17.99 4.96 -17.37
C PHE A 61 18.46 6.38 -17.61
N SER A 62 17.72 7.15 -18.41
CA SER A 62 17.97 8.58 -18.62
C SER A 62 17.61 9.39 -17.37
N LEU A 63 18.15 10.61 -17.24
CA LEU A 63 17.80 11.51 -16.13
C LEU A 63 16.29 11.78 -16.04
N ARG A 64 15.60 11.87 -17.18
CA ARG A 64 14.15 12.06 -17.23
C ARG A 64 13.39 10.85 -16.69
N GLU A 65 13.85 9.64 -16.99
CA GLU A 65 13.30 8.40 -16.44
C GLU A 65 13.56 8.31 -14.94
N HIS A 66 14.79 8.63 -14.49
CA HIS A 66 15.13 8.70 -13.08
C HIS A 66 14.27 9.71 -12.31
N ALA A 67 13.95 10.88 -12.89
CA ALA A 67 13.04 11.84 -12.27
C ALA A 67 11.63 11.25 -12.04
N TRP A 68 11.10 10.48 -12.99
CA TRP A 68 9.81 9.81 -12.84
C TRP A 68 9.87 8.61 -11.87
N LEU A 69 10.99 7.88 -11.84
CA LEU A 69 11.23 6.83 -10.85
C LEU A 69 11.35 7.43 -9.44
N ALA A 70 11.99 8.59 -9.32
CA ALA A 70 12.07 9.33 -8.06
C ALA A 70 10.70 9.83 -7.61
N LEU A 71 9.88 10.41 -8.50
CA LEU A 71 8.51 10.81 -8.19
C LEU A 71 7.68 9.62 -7.67
N GLN A 72 7.76 8.46 -8.37
CA GLN A 72 7.14 7.23 -7.93
C GLN A 72 7.63 6.85 -6.52
N GLY A 73 8.94 6.87 -6.30
CA GLY A 73 9.57 6.41 -5.07
C GLY A 73 9.26 7.31 -3.87
N VAL A 74 9.44 8.61 -4.02
CA VAL A 74 9.18 9.62 -2.98
C VAL A 74 7.75 9.50 -2.46
N PHE A 75 6.78 9.40 -3.36
CA PHE A 75 5.37 9.39 -2.99
C PHE A 75 4.85 8.00 -2.62
N LEU A 76 5.29 6.91 -3.27
CA LEU A 76 4.77 5.57 -3.02
C LEU A 76 5.47 4.85 -1.87
N TYR A 77 6.78 5.02 -1.71
CA TYR A 77 7.60 4.30 -0.73
C TYR A 77 8.23 5.20 0.33
N GLY A 78 8.28 6.53 0.11
CA GLY A 78 8.82 7.49 1.04
C GLY A 78 7.73 8.12 1.91
N VAL A 79 7.23 9.26 1.50
CA VAL A 79 6.37 10.13 2.34
C VAL A 79 5.06 9.45 2.73
N SER A 80 4.46 8.64 1.85
CA SER A 80 3.24 7.90 2.20
C SER A 80 3.48 6.92 3.36
N TYR A 81 4.61 6.21 3.36
CA TYR A 81 4.95 5.28 4.45
C TYR A 81 5.37 5.99 5.73
N ILE A 82 5.98 7.17 5.66
CA ILE A 82 6.14 8.02 6.86
C ILE A 82 4.78 8.27 7.49
N CYS A 83 3.77 8.64 6.69
CA CYS A 83 2.41 8.82 7.19
C CYS A 83 1.81 7.53 7.76
N VAL A 84 2.03 6.35 7.14
CA VAL A 84 1.58 5.06 7.69
C VAL A 84 2.15 4.82 9.07
N TYR A 85 3.47 4.96 9.22
CA TYR A 85 4.13 4.73 10.51
C TYR A 85 3.68 5.74 11.59
N HIS A 86 3.43 6.99 11.21
CA HIS A 86 2.83 7.96 12.12
C HIS A 86 1.38 7.62 12.46
N ALA A 87 0.57 7.12 11.50
CA ALA A 87 -0.79 6.67 11.76
C ALA A 87 -0.82 5.53 12.80
N GLU A 88 0.07 4.55 12.68
CA GLU A 88 0.17 3.41 13.60
C GLU A 88 0.70 3.77 15.00
N ARG A 89 1.19 4.99 15.20
CA ARG A 89 1.44 5.53 16.55
C ARG A 89 0.15 5.89 17.31
N HIS A 90 -0.92 6.08 16.57
CA HIS A 90 -2.17 6.61 17.11
C HIS A 90 -3.36 5.66 16.95
N LEU A 91 -3.26 4.70 16.02
CA LEU A 91 -4.32 3.77 15.65
C LEU A 91 -3.79 2.34 15.61
N PRO A 92 -4.64 1.34 15.93
CA PRO A 92 -4.35 -0.06 15.65
C PRO A 92 -4.02 -0.26 14.16
N SER A 93 -3.03 -1.11 13.87
CA SER A 93 -2.52 -1.32 12.52
C SER A 93 -3.61 -1.78 11.53
N GLY A 94 -4.55 -2.61 11.98
CA GLY A 94 -5.69 -3.05 11.19
C GLY A 94 -6.62 -1.91 10.76
N LEU A 95 -6.79 -0.87 11.58
CA LEU A 95 -7.58 0.31 11.19
C LEU A 95 -6.90 1.10 10.08
N VAL A 96 -5.58 1.30 10.18
CA VAL A 96 -4.80 1.96 9.12
C VAL A 96 -4.90 1.16 7.82
N ALA A 97 -4.77 -0.17 7.90
CA ALA A 97 -4.93 -1.06 6.75
C ALA A 97 -6.33 -0.93 6.09
N VAL A 98 -7.39 -0.87 6.89
CA VAL A 98 -8.76 -0.68 6.38
C VAL A 98 -8.91 0.69 5.73
N GLY A 99 -8.30 1.74 6.26
CA GLY A 99 -8.27 3.06 5.63
C GLY A 99 -7.76 3.03 4.18
N TYR A 100 -6.80 2.16 3.90
CA TYR A 100 -6.30 1.92 2.55
C TYR A 100 -7.31 1.29 1.58
N SER A 101 -8.45 0.79 2.06
CA SER A 101 -9.54 0.31 1.20
C SER A 101 -10.13 1.41 0.30
N ALA A 102 -9.91 2.69 0.63
CA ALA A 102 -10.28 3.83 -0.21
C ALA A 102 -9.31 4.07 -1.40
N SER A 103 -8.10 3.50 -1.36
CA SER A 103 -7.05 3.75 -2.37
C SER A 103 -7.49 3.48 -3.81
N PRO A 104 -8.25 2.40 -4.14
CA PRO A 104 -8.66 2.15 -5.52
C PRO A 104 -9.56 3.25 -6.08
N LEU A 105 -10.45 3.80 -5.26
CA LEU A 105 -11.32 4.91 -5.68
C LEU A 105 -10.49 6.16 -5.97
N VAL A 106 -9.61 6.54 -5.07
CA VAL A 106 -8.74 7.72 -5.22
C VAL A 106 -7.83 7.57 -6.43
N ALA A 107 -7.24 6.36 -6.62
CA ALA A 107 -6.42 6.07 -7.79
C ALA A 107 -7.22 6.07 -9.09
N GLY A 108 -8.46 5.58 -9.09
CA GLY A 108 -9.36 5.62 -10.23
C GLY A 108 -9.72 7.06 -10.64
N ILE A 109 -10.05 7.92 -9.67
CA ILE A 109 -10.31 9.35 -9.92
C ILE A 109 -9.05 10.01 -10.50
N GLY A 110 -7.87 9.78 -9.90
CA GLY A 110 -6.61 10.31 -10.40
C GLY A 110 -6.27 9.82 -11.82
N ALA A 111 -6.53 8.55 -12.13
CA ALA A 111 -6.32 7.98 -13.45
C ALA A 111 -7.31 8.55 -14.49
N ALA A 112 -8.57 8.76 -14.11
CA ALA A 112 -9.55 9.41 -14.96
C ALA A 112 -9.12 10.84 -15.32
N TRP A 113 -8.65 11.58 -14.32
CA TRP A 113 -8.22 12.97 -14.52
C TRP A 113 -6.92 13.09 -15.33
N LEU A 114 -5.91 12.24 -15.06
CA LEU A 114 -4.58 12.34 -15.69
C LEU A 114 -4.49 11.60 -17.03
N PHE A 115 -5.20 10.49 -17.18
CA PHE A 115 -5.08 9.60 -18.36
C PHE A 115 -6.37 9.49 -19.16
N GLY A 116 -7.45 10.17 -18.75
CA GLY A 116 -8.74 10.09 -19.43
C GLY A 116 -9.44 8.73 -19.34
N THR A 117 -9.08 7.90 -18.34
CA THR A 117 -9.69 6.57 -18.18
C THR A 117 -11.13 6.69 -17.71
N ALA A 118 -12.07 6.05 -18.43
CA ALA A 118 -13.47 6.06 -18.04
C ALA A 118 -13.70 5.22 -16.78
N MET A 119 -14.42 5.77 -15.81
CA MET A 119 -14.88 5.04 -14.62
C MET A 119 -16.30 4.52 -14.81
N SER A 120 -16.54 3.24 -14.57
CA SER A 120 -17.89 2.69 -14.60
C SER A 120 -18.69 3.16 -13.38
N MET A 121 -20.03 3.27 -13.52
CA MET A 121 -20.91 3.59 -12.39
C MET A 121 -20.78 2.57 -11.24
N ARG A 122 -20.50 1.31 -11.56
CA ARG A 122 -20.21 0.26 -10.55
C ARG A 122 -18.95 0.55 -9.76
N PHE A 123 -17.89 1.01 -10.43
CA PHE A 123 -16.64 1.39 -9.79
C PHE A 123 -16.86 2.56 -8.83
N ILE A 124 -17.61 3.59 -9.27
CA ILE A 124 -17.93 4.75 -8.43
C ILE A 124 -18.79 4.34 -7.24
N ALA A 125 -19.87 3.58 -7.47
CA ALA A 125 -20.74 3.10 -6.40
C ALA A 125 -19.97 2.23 -5.39
N GLY A 126 -19.14 1.28 -5.86
CA GLY A 126 -18.32 0.46 -5.01
C GLY A 126 -17.30 1.26 -4.21
N GLY A 127 -16.67 2.26 -4.82
CA GLY A 127 -15.74 3.16 -4.15
C GLY A 127 -16.40 4.01 -3.06
N LEU A 128 -17.60 4.54 -3.32
CA LEU A 128 -18.39 5.28 -2.32
C LEU A 128 -18.84 4.38 -1.17
N MET A 129 -19.24 3.14 -1.46
CA MET A 129 -19.55 2.15 -0.42
C MET A 129 -18.31 1.84 0.43
N GLY A 130 -17.15 1.66 -0.22
CA GLY A 130 -15.88 1.45 0.49
C GLY A 130 -15.53 2.62 1.40
N LEU A 131 -15.67 3.85 0.91
CA LEU A 131 -15.42 5.06 1.69
C LEU A 131 -16.40 5.21 2.87
N ALA A 132 -17.71 4.95 2.65
CA ALA A 132 -18.69 4.93 3.71
C ALA A 132 -18.38 3.86 4.77
N GLY A 133 -17.93 2.68 4.34
CA GLY A 133 -17.46 1.62 5.25
C GLY A 133 -16.30 2.07 6.11
N VAL A 134 -15.27 2.70 5.51
CA VAL A 134 -14.14 3.28 6.26
C VAL A 134 -14.63 4.33 7.27
N ALA A 135 -15.53 5.23 6.86
CA ALA A 135 -16.10 6.25 7.76
C ALA A 135 -16.84 5.62 8.96
N LEU A 136 -17.62 4.55 8.74
CA LEU A 136 -18.30 3.83 9.82
C LEU A 136 -17.34 3.15 10.79
N ILE A 137 -16.21 2.63 10.30
CA ILE A 137 -15.19 1.98 11.14
C ILE A 137 -14.50 2.99 12.06
N PHE A 138 -14.23 4.19 11.54
CA PHE A 138 -13.57 5.24 12.33
C PHE A 138 -14.55 6.00 13.24
N TRP A 139 -15.84 5.99 12.94
CA TRP A 139 -16.85 6.77 13.67
C TRP A 139 -16.84 6.54 15.20
N PRO A 140 -16.82 5.28 15.70
CA PRO A 140 -16.80 5.02 17.14
C PRO A 140 -15.51 5.52 17.81
N GLU A 141 -14.42 5.53 17.09
CA GLU A 141 -13.12 5.97 17.62
C GLU A 141 -13.09 7.48 17.90
N PHE A 142 -13.83 8.29 17.12
CA PHE A 142 -13.96 9.74 17.37
C PHE A 142 -14.81 10.05 18.60
N GLY A 143 -15.73 9.17 18.99
CA GLY A 143 -16.63 9.36 20.14
C GLY A 143 -16.01 9.07 21.51
N LYS A 144 -14.82 8.45 21.56
CA LYS A 144 -14.11 8.13 22.81
C LYS A 144 -13.44 9.38 23.38
N ALA A 145 -14.03 9.98 24.43
CA ALA A 145 -13.77 11.33 24.93
C ALA A 145 -12.31 11.71 25.28
N HIS A 146 -11.41 10.73 25.50
CA HIS A 146 -9.99 10.98 25.80
C HIS A 146 -9.02 10.59 24.67
N VAL A 147 -9.52 10.02 23.57
CA VAL A 147 -8.72 9.50 22.44
C VAL A 147 -8.91 10.35 21.17
N GLY A 148 -9.88 11.25 21.16
CA GLY A 148 -10.31 11.96 19.94
C GLY A 148 -9.18 12.68 19.18
N GLN A 149 -8.22 13.32 19.88
CA GLN A 149 -7.12 14.03 19.21
C GLN A 149 -6.13 13.05 18.58
N ALA A 150 -5.76 11.96 19.28
CA ALA A 150 -4.86 10.94 18.76
C ALA A 150 -5.49 10.21 17.57
N THR A 151 -6.77 9.84 17.69
CA THR A 151 -7.55 9.22 16.59
C THR A 151 -7.64 10.13 15.37
N THR A 152 -7.88 11.42 15.57
CA THR A 152 -7.92 12.40 14.47
C THR A 152 -6.59 12.49 13.76
N LEU A 153 -5.47 12.56 14.50
CA LEU A 153 -4.13 12.57 13.91
C LEU A 153 -3.83 11.30 13.13
N GLY A 154 -4.15 10.13 13.70
CA GLY A 154 -3.99 8.85 13.02
C GLY A 154 -4.82 8.75 11.73
N ALA A 155 -6.07 9.23 11.76
CA ALA A 155 -6.94 9.29 10.59
C ALA A 155 -6.40 10.25 9.52
N LEU A 156 -5.92 11.43 9.91
CA LEU A 156 -5.30 12.41 8.99
C LEU A 156 -4.04 11.83 8.33
N PHE A 157 -3.18 11.18 9.10
CA PHE A 157 -2.02 10.49 8.53
C PHE A 157 -2.43 9.35 7.60
N THR A 158 -3.49 8.59 7.93
CA THR A 158 -4.01 7.53 7.04
C THR A 158 -4.52 8.11 5.73
N VAL A 159 -5.34 9.17 5.77
CA VAL A 159 -5.82 9.86 4.56
C VAL A 159 -4.65 10.43 3.76
N GLY A 160 -3.72 11.11 4.42
CA GLY A 160 -2.51 11.64 3.79
C GLY A 160 -1.70 10.55 3.09
N SER A 161 -1.52 9.40 3.73
CA SER A 161 -0.78 8.28 3.14
C SER A 161 -1.47 7.70 1.89
N VAL A 162 -2.81 7.58 1.90
CA VAL A 162 -3.61 7.14 0.74
C VAL A 162 -3.46 8.12 -0.43
N LEU A 163 -3.58 9.41 -0.18
CA LEU A 163 -3.44 10.44 -1.22
C LEU A 163 -2.04 10.44 -1.83
N LEU A 164 -1.00 10.45 -0.98
CA LEU A 164 0.40 10.45 -1.41
C LEU A 164 0.76 9.16 -2.17
N SER A 165 0.36 7.98 -1.65
CA SER A 165 0.59 6.72 -2.34
C SER A 165 -0.13 6.64 -3.69
N THR A 166 -1.28 7.30 -3.82
CA THR A 166 -1.99 7.43 -5.10
C THR A 166 -1.15 8.20 -6.12
N VAL A 167 -0.54 9.33 -5.74
CA VAL A 167 0.37 10.08 -6.64
C VAL A 167 1.50 9.18 -7.13
N GLY A 168 2.15 8.46 -6.22
CA GLY A 168 3.21 7.53 -6.57
C GLY A 168 2.74 6.37 -7.46
N SER A 169 1.54 5.84 -7.22
CA SER A 169 0.93 4.77 -8.02
C SER A 169 0.59 5.24 -9.45
N LEU A 170 0.12 6.47 -9.60
CA LEU A 170 -0.11 7.09 -10.92
C LEU A 170 1.20 7.30 -11.68
N ALA A 171 2.27 7.73 -10.99
CA ALA A 171 3.61 7.80 -11.57
C ALA A 171 4.11 6.41 -12.02
N ALA A 172 3.89 5.37 -11.20
CA ALA A 172 4.22 3.99 -11.56
C ALA A 172 3.43 3.50 -12.78
N SER A 173 2.14 3.82 -12.86
CA SER A 173 1.29 3.50 -14.02
C SER A 173 1.78 4.18 -15.30
N ARG A 174 2.13 5.45 -15.20
CA ARG A 174 2.74 6.20 -16.31
C ARG A 174 4.08 5.59 -16.73
N ASN A 175 4.94 5.21 -15.79
CA ASN A 175 6.24 4.60 -16.07
C ASN A 175 6.07 3.30 -16.85
N ARG A 176 5.14 2.44 -16.45
CA ARG A 176 4.79 1.21 -17.20
C ARG A 176 4.25 1.52 -18.59
N GLY A 177 3.34 2.48 -18.72
CA GLY A 177 2.80 2.93 -20.02
C GLY A 177 3.87 3.50 -20.97
N ARG A 178 5.02 3.92 -20.43
CA ARG A 178 6.19 4.36 -21.22
C ARG A 178 7.22 3.24 -21.45
N GLY A 179 6.91 2.00 -21.06
CA GLY A 179 7.77 0.83 -21.30
C GLY A 179 8.91 0.67 -20.30
N LEU A 180 8.91 1.39 -19.16
CA LEU A 180 9.94 1.15 -18.15
C LEU A 180 9.74 -0.24 -17.52
N PRO A 181 10.83 -1.02 -17.39
CA PRO A 181 10.76 -2.37 -16.80
C PRO A 181 10.27 -2.30 -15.36
N MET A 182 9.36 -3.19 -15.00
CA MET A 182 8.67 -3.16 -13.71
C MET A 182 9.63 -3.35 -12.52
N TRP A 183 10.52 -4.32 -12.58
CA TRP A 183 11.45 -4.64 -11.49
C TRP A 183 12.48 -3.55 -11.22
N PRO A 184 13.22 -3.06 -12.21
CA PRO A 184 14.10 -1.91 -11.99
C PRO A 184 13.33 -0.67 -11.48
N SER A 185 12.12 -0.41 -12.00
CA SER A 185 11.29 0.70 -11.52
C SER A 185 10.89 0.54 -10.06
N LEU A 186 10.56 -0.68 -9.62
CA LEU A 186 10.30 -1.00 -8.23
C LEU A 186 11.53 -0.74 -7.35
N GLY A 187 12.69 -1.29 -7.73
CA GLY A 187 13.93 -1.16 -6.98
C GLY A 187 14.39 0.30 -6.84
N TYR A 188 14.44 1.03 -7.95
CA TYR A 188 14.78 2.46 -7.92
C TYR A 188 13.76 3.29 -7.14
N GLY A 189 12.47 3.01 -7.31
CA GLY A 189 11.42 3.69 -6.52
C GLY A 189 11.64 3.49 -5.02
N MET A 190 11.91 2.27 -4.58
CA MET A 190 12.20 1.97 -3.16
C MET A 190 13.46 2.70 -2.68
N VAL A 191 14.53 2.74 -3.47
CA VAL A 191 15.78 3.45 -3.11
C VAL A 191 15.54 4.96 -3.02
N TYR A 192 14.82 5.56 -3.96
CA TYR A 192 14.50 6.99 -3.91
C TYR A 192 13.59 7.35 -2.72
N GLY A 193 12.59 6.49 -2.44
CA GLY A 193 11.76 6.64 -1.23
C GLY A 193 12.59 6.58 0.04
N ALA A 194 13.48 5.60 0.15
CA ALA A 194 14.40 5.45 1.28
C ALA A 194 15.34 6.65 1.43
N ALA A 195 15.92 7.13 0.32
CA ALA A 195 16.80 8.29 0.32
C ALA A 195 16.06 9.55 0.79
N THR A 196 14.80 9.73 0.37
CA THR A 196 13.95 10.83 0.83
C THR A 196 13.71 10.75 2.34
N CYS A 197 13.35 9.57 2.86
CA CYS A 197 13.14 9.38 4.29
C CYS A 197 14.42 9.63 5.09
N MET A 198 15.56 9.16 4.60
CA MET A 198 16.86 9.42 5.24
C MET A 198 17.23 10.91 5.20
N ALA A 199 16.93 11.60 4.10
CA ALA A 199 17.11 13.05 4.02
C ALA A 199 16.24 13.79 5.05
N VAL A 200 15.01 13.35 5.29
CA VAL A 200 14.14 13.91 6.35
C VAL A 200 14.75 13.67 7.73
N VAL A 201 15.26 12.45 8.01
CA VAL A 201 15.96 12.13 9.27
C VAL A 201 17.13 13.11 9.50
N LEU A 202 17.98 13.27 8.49
CA LEU A 202 19.16 14.14 8.58
C LEU A 202 18.77 15.63 8.73
N ALA A 203 17.75 16.08 8.00
CA ALA A 203 17.27 17.46 8.05
C ALA A 203 16.55 17.81 9.34
N SER A 204 15.97 16.83 10.04
CA SER A 204 15.27 17.03 11.32
C SER A 204 16.24 17.40 12.48
N GLY A 205 17.54 17.21 12.29
CA GLY A 205 18.54 17.39 13.33
C GLY A 205 18.44 16.43 14.52
N GLN A 206 17.55 15.45 14.44
CA GLN A 206 17.41 14.42 15.47
C GLN A 206 18.56 13.42 15.39
N ALA A 207 19.08 13.03 16.56
CA ALA A 207 20.09 11.98 16.62
C ALA A 207 19.51 10.66 16.07
N ILE A 208 20.26 9.99 15.19
CA ILE A 208 19.91 8.66 14.72
C ILE A 208 20.09 7.68 15.88
N VAL A 209 18.99 7.21 16.44
CA VAL A 209 18.99 6.19 17.49
C VAL A 209 18.98 4.82 16.84
N TRP A 210 20.07 4.08 17.01
CA TRP A 210 20.14 2.69 16.55
C TRP A 210 19.35 1.79 17.50
N PRO A 211 18.35 1.04 16.99
CA PRO A 211 17.56 0.17 17.83
C PRO A 211 18.40 -0.92 18.44
N THR A 212 18.27 -1.12 19.76
CA THR A 212 18.95 -2.17 20.51
C THR A 212 18.11 -3.43 20.66
N VAL A 213 16.79 -3.34 20.40
CA VAL A 213 15.86 -4.46 20.55
C VAL A 213 15.84 -5.34 19.30
N VAL A 214 16.00 -6.65 19.50
CA VAL A 214 16.07 -7.64 18.42
C VAL A 214 14.77 -7.67 17.59
N SER A 215 13.61 -7.49 18.23
CA SER A 215 12.31 -7.49 17.55
C SER A 215 12.23 -6.45 16.44
N TRP A 216 12.85 -5.28 16.61
CA TRP A 216 12.88 -4.24 15.58
C TRP A 216 13.62 -4.72 14.32
N TRP A 217 14.77 -5.38 14.48
CA TRP A 217 15.56 -5.90 13.37
C TRP A 217 14.90 -7.07 12.68
N VAL A 218 14.25 -7.97 13.44
CA VAL A 218 13.45 -9.07 12.87
C VAL A 218 12.30 -8.51 12.07
N ALA A 219 11.58 -7.51 12.61
CA ALA A 219 10.52 -6.81 11.88
C ALA A 219 11.06 -6.13 10.61
N LEU A 220 12.22 -5.46 10.67
CA LEU A 220 12.87 -4.85 9.50
C LEU A 220 13.14 -5.89 8.40
N LEU A 221 13.77 -7.01 8.74
CA LEU A 221 14.07 -8.07 7.77
C LEU A 221 12.79 -8.65 7.18
N TYR A 222 11.78 -8.90 8.02
CA TYR A 222 10.48 -9.37 7.56
C TYR A 222 9.80 -8.37 6.60
N LEU A 223 9.73 -7.11 6.99
CA LEU A 223 9.11 -6.05 6.20
C LEU A 223 9.85 -5.81 4.87
N ALA A 224 11.18 -5.82 4.88
CA ALA A 224 11.98 -5.61 3.69
C ALA A 224 11.96 -6.82 2.75
N LEU A 225 12.26 -8.02 3.26
CA LEU A 225 12.45 -9.22 2.42
C LEU A 225 11.13 -9.91 2.10
N ALA A 226 10.32 -10.25 3.12
CA ALA A 226 9.03 -10.88 2.89
C ALA A 226 7.99 -9.86 2.41
N GLY A 227 7.76 -8.78 3.15
CA GLY A 227 6.71 -7.80 2.88
C GLY A 227 6.93 -6.96 1.62
N SER A 228 8.19 -6.73 1.22
CA SER A 228 8.49 -5.93 0.03
C SER A 228 9.02 -6.80 -1.12
N VAL A 229 10.15 -7.49 -0.98
CA VAL A 229 10.75 -8.21 -2.13
C VAL A 229 9.92 -9.43 -2.54
N LEU A 230 9.66 -10.37 -1.61
CA LEU A 230 8.97 -11.63 -1.91
C LEU A 230 7.52 -11.38 -2.34
N THR A 231 6.81 -10.55 -1.59
CA THR A 231 5.36 -10.32 -1.85
C THR A 231 5.15 -9.59 -3.17
N PHE A 232 5.95 -8.58 -3.50
CA PHE A 232 5.86 -7.96 -4.83
C PHE A 232 6.24 -8.94 -5.93
N ALA A 233 7.20 -9.85 -5.72
CA ALA A 233 7.51 -10.89 -6.68
C ALA A 233 6.31 -11.82 -6.95
N CYS A 234 5.62 -12.24 -5.89
CA CYS A 234 4.41 -13.05 -6.00
C CYS A 234 3.28 -12.29 -6.68
N TYR A 235 3.03 -11.04 -6.24
CA TYR A 235 2.00 -10.16 -6.78
C TYR A 235 2.19 -9.90 -8.28
N LEU A 236 3.40 -9.53 -8.70
CA LEU A 236 3.69 -9.25 -10.11
C LEU A 236 3.55 -10.51 -10.97
N THR A 237 4.01 -11.67 -10.45
CA THR A 237 3.82 -12.96 -11.15
C THR A 237 2.33 -13.31 -11.27
N LEU A 238 1.53 -13.00 -10.26
CA LEU A 238 0.08 -13.24 -10.28
C LEU A 238 -0.61 -12.29 -11.27
N LEU A 239 -0.20 -11.02 -11.27
CA LEU A 239 -0.69 -9.98 -12.18
C LEU A 239 -0.43 -10.36 -13.65
N ASP A 240 0.77 -10.87 -13.95
CA ASP A 240 1.14 -11.31 -15.30
C ASP A 240 0.34 -12.55 -15.75
N ARG A 241 0.02 -13.47 -14.82
CA ARG A 241 -0.69 -14.71 -15.15
C ARG A 241 -2.21 -14.59 -15.23
N LEU A 242 -2.80 -13.79 -14.33
CA LEU A 242 -4.26 -13.72 -14.16
C LEU A 242 -4.86 -12.36 -14.54
N GLY A 243 -4.00 -11.36 -14.77
CA GLY A 243 -4.42 -9.98 -15.01
C GLY A 243 -4.81 -9.21 -13.75
N ALA A 244 -5.19 -7.94 -13.95
CA ALA A 244 -5.40 -6.99 -12.86
C ALA A 244 -6.64 -7.31 -11.99
N GLY A 245 -7.70 -7.89 -12.58
CA GLY A 245 -8.92 -8.19 -11.84
C GLY A 245 -8.69 -9.18 -10.68
N PRO A 246 -8.28 -10.44 -10.96
CA PRO A 246 -7.97 -11.39 -9.90
C PRO A 246 -6.85 -10.95 -8.96
N ALA A 247 -5.80 -10.29 -9.45
CA ALA A 247 -4.73 -9.75 -8.61
C ALA A 247 -5.25 -8.65 -7.67
N GLY A 248 -6.21 -7.84 -8.10
CA GLY A 248 -6.83 -6.78 -7.30
C GLY A 248 -7.60 -7.29 -6.07
N THR A 249 -8.04 -8.56 -6.06
CA THR A 249 -8.72 -9.16 -4.89
C THR A 249 -7.81 -9.24 -3.66
N ILE A 250 -6.49 -9.24 -3.84
CA ILE A 250 -5.52 -9.14 -2.74
C ILE A 250 -5.75 -7.86 -1.93
N GLY A 251 -6.01 -6.74 -2.61
CA GLY A 251 -6.29 -5.44 -1.97
C GLY A 251 -7.57 -5.44 -1.12
N VAL A 252 -8.53 -6.34 -1.41
CA VAL A 252 -9.73 -6.52 -0.59
C VAL A 252 -9.46 -7.41 0.62
N MET A 253 -8.74 -8.52 0.41
CA MET A 253 -8.50 -9.51 1.47
C MET A 253 -7.49 -9.04 2.51
N THR A 254 -6.50 -8.23 2.08
CA THR A 254 -5.42 -7.77 2.96
C THR A 254 -5.92 -6.95 4.15
N PRO A 255 -6.76 -5.90 4.00
CA PRO A 255 -7.26 -5.13 5.14
C PRO A 255 -8.11 -5.96 6.11
N LEU A 256 -8.86 -6.93 5.58
CA LEU A 256 -9.68 -7.82 6.41
C LEU A 256 -8.84 -8.67 7.34
N LEU A 257 -7.85 -9.34 6.76
CA LEU A 257 -6.97 -10.19 7.56
C LEU A 257 -6.07 -9.33 8.48
N ALA A 258 -5.67 -8.13 8.06
CA ALA A 258 -4.94 -7.20 8.93
C ALA A 258 -5.78 -6.81 10.15
N LEU A 259 -7.09 -6.58 9.97
CA LEU A 259 -7.99 -6.31 11.08
C LEU A 259 -8.09 -7.51 12.04
N VAL A 260 -8.19 -8.73 11.50
CA VAL A 260 -8.18 -9.97 12.33
C VAL A 260 -6.87 -10.08 13.10
N VAL A 261 -5.73 -9.79 12.48
CA VAL A 261 -4.42 -9.76 13.14
C VAL A 261 -4.41 -8.73 14.27
N SER A 262 -4.93 -7.52 14.04
CA SER A 262 -5.02 -6.46 15.05
C SER A 262 -5.94 -6.86 16.23
N MET A 263 -7.04 -7.57 15.96
CA MET A 263 -7.91 -8.12 17.01
C MET A 263 -7.18 -9.16 17.86
N ALA A 264 -6.35 -10.00 17.24
CA ALA A 264 -5.64 -11.08 17.92
C ALA A 264 -4.42 -10.60 18.73
N PHE A 265 -3.68 -9.61 18.22
CA PHE A 265 -2.36 -9.23 18.75
C PHE A 265 -2.30 -7.83 19.35
N GLU A 266 -3.24 -6.94 19.01
CA GLU A 266 -3.26 -5.54 19.48
C GLU A 266 -4.45 -5.25 20.40
N ASN A 267 -5.19 -6.29 20.83
CA ASN A 267 -6.40 -6.16 21.66
C ASN A 267 -7.48 -5.24 21.06
N TYR A 268 -7.46 -5.02 19.73
CA TYR A 268 -8.49 -4.24 19.08
C TYR A 268 -9.84 -4.99 19.13
N ARG A 269 -10.89 -4.32 19.60
CA ARG A 269 -12.24 -4.87 19.68
C ARG A 269 -13.18 -3.97 18.88
N PRO A 270 -13.51 -4.33 17.62
CA PRO A 270 -14.47 -3.60 16.84
C PRO A 270 -15.86 -3.71 17.49
N ASP A 271 -16.58 -2.61 17.53
CA ASP A 271 -17.99 -2.62 17.88
C ASP A 271 -18.87 -3.04 16.68
N ALA A 272 -20.20 -3.10 16.87
CA ALA A 272 -21.13 -3.51 15.82
C ALA A 272 -21.10 -2.55 14.62
N LEU A 273 -20.85 -1.26 14.85
CA LEU A 273 -20.80 -0.24 13.79
C LEU A 273 -19.54 -0.42 12.94
N ALA A 274 -18.38 -0.67 13.58
CA ALA A 274 -17.14 -1.00 12.90
C ALA A 274 -17.30 -2.29 12.09
N GLY A 275 -17.96 -3.32 12.63
CA GLY A 275 -18.28 -4.56 11.92
C GLY A 275 -19.11 -4.32 10.66
N LEU A 276 -20.15 -3.49 10.74
CA LEU A 276 -20.94 -3.08 9.58
C LEU A 276 -20.10 -2.32 8.55
N GLY A 277 -19.23 -1.43 9.01
CA GLY A 277 -18.30 -0.68 8.16
C GLY A 277 -17.35 -1.59 7.39
N VAL A 278 -16.81 -2.65 8.04
CA VAL A 278 -15.98 -3.67 7.39
C VAL A 278 -16.76 -4.36 6.28
N LEU A 279 -17.98 -4.83 6.54
CA LEU A 279 -18.81 -5.50 5.54
C LEU A 279 -19.09 -4.57 4.34
N LEU A 280 -19.38 -3.31 4.60
CA LEU A 280 -19.64 -2.32 3.57
C LEU A 280 -18.38 -2.03 2.72
N ALA A 281 -17.20 -1.92 3.36
CA ALA A 281 -15.93 -1.73 2.68
C ALA A 281 -15.59 -2.93 1.77
N ILE A 282 -15.83 -4.15 2.25
CA ILE A 282 -15.67 -5.38 1.45
C ILE A 282 -16.59 -5.36 0.23
N ALA A 283 -17.89 -5.17 0.47
CA ALA A 283 -18.89 -5.18 -0.59
C ALA A 283 -18.56 -4.12 -1.66
N GLY A 284 -18.14 -2.93 -1.24
CA GLY A 284 -17.69 -1.86 -2.13
C GLY A 284 -16.49 -2.27 -2.99
N ASN A 285 -15.44 -2.82 -2.36
CA ASN A 285 -14.26 -3.28 -3.09
C ASN A 285 -14.58 -4.44 -4.06
N VAL A 286 -15.40 -5.42 -3.65
CA VAL A 286 -15.86 -6.51 -4.53
C VAL A 286 -16.64 -5.95 -5.73
N LEU A 287 -17.48 -4.93 -5.51
CA LEU A 287 -18.23 -4.29 -6.58
C LEU A 287 -17.31 -3.58 -7.59
N MET A 288 -16.23 -2.92 -7.12
CA MET A 288 -15.23 -2.29 -7.99
C MET A 288 -14.47 -3.29 -8.86
N LEU A 289 -14.25 -4.52 -8.36
CA LEU A 289 -13.48 -5.54 -9.09
C LEU A 289 -14.28 -6.24 -10.21
N LYS A 290 -15.61 -6.13 -10.20
CA LYS A 290 -16.45 -6.77 -11.26
C LYS A 290 -16.21 -6.06 -12.59
N PRO A 291 -15.91 -6.80 -13.69
CA PRO A 291 -15.78 -6.21 -15.02
C PRO A 291 -17.02 -5.41 -15.39
N ALA A 292 -16.84 -4.29 -16.08
CA ALA A 292 -17.97 -3.58 -16.68
C ALA A 292 -18.66 -4.52 -17.66
N THR A 293 -19.99 -4.66 -17.57
CA THR A 293 -20.76 -5.40 -18.56
C THR A 293 -20.56 -4.69 -19.90
N PRO A 294 -20.12 -5.41 -20.96
CA PRO A 294 -19.98 -4.76 -22.25
C PRO A 294 -21.34 -4.16 -22.63
N VAL A 295 -21.35 -2.86 -22.89
CA VAL A 295 -22.52 -2.20 -23.50
C VAL A 295 -22.69 -2.90 -24.84
N LYS A 296 -23.79 -3.63 -25.05
CA LYS A 296 -24.20 -4.13 -26.35
C LYS A 296 -24.44 -2.88 -27.22
N THR A 297 -23.46 -2.54 -28.03
CA THR A 297 -23.66 -1.57 -29.11
C THR A 297 -24.73 -2.22 -30.01
N ALA A 298 -25.94 -1.69 -29.96
CA ALA A 298 -26.95 -2.04 -30.93
C ALA A 298 -26.39 -1.64 -32.30
N VAL A 299 -25.97 -2.62 -33.06
CA VAL A 299 -25.67 -2.44 -34.48
C VAL A 299 -27.03 -2.11 -35.11
N ALA A 300 -27.24 -0.85 -35.40
CA ALA A 300 -28.32 -0.45 -36.29
C ALA A 300 -28.00 -1.05 -37.67
N VAL A 301 -28.75 -2.08 -38.02
CA VAL A 301 -28.79 -2.61 -39.37
C VAL A 301 -29.71 -1.65 -40.16
N GLU A 302 -29.12 -0.80 -40.96
CA GLU A 302 -29.78 -0.15 -42.12
C GLU A 302 -29.58 -1.00 -43.37
#